data_690bb79f721333a211e67bb4da472437
#
_entry.id   690bb79f721333a211e67bb4da472437
#
_cell.length_a   1.000
_cell.length_b   1.000
_cell.length_c   1.000
_cell.angle_alpha   90.00
_cell.angle_beta   90.00
_cell.angle_gamma   90.00
#
_symmetry.space_group_name_H-M   'P 1'
#
loop_
_entity.id
_entity.type
_entity.pdbx_description
1 polymer ?
#
loop_
_entity_poly.entity_id
_entity_poly.type
_entity_poly.pdbx_seq_one_letter_code
_entity_poly.pdbx_strand_id
1 'polypeptide(L)'
;MEKVTPKSDQVQGWGEWLWDGAKTQASNAASAVYHLCPSLFDRIQSIFDFVYPKNAITGYREFWYLPTWVEKVLGEALYPTTCASQGGKLNDEKQQTRLSNMVEKTAKHAQREGEDQQFEYEVTVLDSSVINAWAMPGGKLAFHSGLINKIDKMDLTEWEGLTKDDVLAAVVGHEVSHAAIGHTRKRLEKTLLIQLALFVGKIAANIFISRKEQEAVEKGEGKSTHRAHIETADELKKYEGLRKIVTVVFDYFAYYATQLYMLAESRGAEFEADKYGIELMYKAGYDVRGSLALQKLFQEIGHSHQTDSWLGKAMEWISTHPTSDKRFAENEKTVQALHKEHGNYRAVTV
;
A
#
# COMPACT_ATOMS: atom_id res chain seq x y z
N MET A 1 -13.90 1.54 -37.03
CA MET A 1 -13.22 0.60 -36.11
C MET A 1 -12.97 1.32 -34.81
N GLU A 2 -13.94 1.27 -33.91
CA GLU A 2 -13.82 1.86 -32.57
C GLU A 2 -12.91 0.97 -31.71
N LYS A 3 -11.87 1.59 -31.14
CA LYS A 3 -11.04 0.93 -30.14
C LYS A 3 -11.79 0.92 -28.80
N VAL A 4 -12.34 -0.21 -28.44
CA VAL A 4 -12.90 -0.44 -27.11
C VAL A 4 -11.73 -0.52 -26.12
N THR A 5 -11.56 0.51 -25.30
CA THR A 5 -10.68 0.45 -24.13
C THR A 5 -11.40 -0.34 -23.02
N PRO A 6 -10.79 -1.35 -22.40
CA PRO A 6 -11.42 -2.09 -21.31
C PRO A 6 -11.60 -1.18 -20.10
N LYS A 7 -12.82 -1.18 -19.54
CA LYS A 7 -13.16 -0.47 -18.30
C LYS A 7 -12.39 -1.07 -17.12
N SER A 8 -12.00 -0.25 -16.15
CA SER A 8 -11.26 -0.62 -14.93
C SER A 8 -11.90 -1.74 -14.09
N ASP A 9 -13.19 -1.97 -14.26
CA ASP A 9 -13.97 -3.04 -13.63
C ASP A 9 -13.60 -4.45 -14.15
N GLN A 10 -12.90 -4.56 -15.28
CA GLN A 10 -12.53 -5.86 -15.87
C GLN A 10 -11.27 -6.48 -15.24
N VAL A 11 -10.41 -5.73 -14.58
CA VAL A 11 -9.20 -6.28 -13.95
C VAL A 11 -9.52 -6.96 -12.62
N GLN A 12 -10.54 -6.48 -11.90
CA GLN A 12 -11.10 -7.18 -10.73
C GLN A 12 -11.86 -8.46 -11.14
N GLY A 13 -12.52 -8.44 -12.31
CA GLY A 13 -13.33 -9.55 -12.81
C GLY A 13 -12.58 -10.83 -13.20
N TRP A 14 -11.26 -10.79 -13.47
CA TRP A 14 -10.52 -12.00 -13.82
C TRP A 14 -10.28 -12.95 -12.65
N GLY A 15 -10.04 -12.40 -11.48
CA GLY A 15 -9.95 -13.19 -10.24
C GLY A 15 -11.30 -13.77 -9.83
N GLU A 16 -12.35 -12.97 -9.94
CA GLU A 16 -13.73 -13.39 -9.64
C GLU A 16 -14.27 -14.37 -10.68
N TRP A 17 -14.00 -14.17 -11.96
CA TRP A 17 -14.45 -15.08 -13.03
C TRP A 17 -13.76 -16.46 -12.97
N LEU A 18 -12.46 -16.50 -12.76
CA LEU A 18 -11.73 -17.76 -12.49
C LEU A 18 -12.22 -18.42 -11.20
N TRP A 19 -12.58 -17.61 -10.21
CA TRP A 19 -13.08 -18.06 -8.92
C TRP A 19 -14.53 -18.55 -9.01
N ASP A 20 -15.41 -17.89 -9.76
CA ASP A 20 -16.80 -18.29 -9.95
C ASP A 20 -16.93 -19.52 -10.85
N GLY A 21 -16.09 -19.68 -11.86
CA GLY A 21 -15.95 -20.91 -12.63
C GLY A 21 -15.43 -22.08 -11.79
N ALA A 22 -14.47 -21.82 -10.92
CA ALA A 22 -13.95 -22.79 -9.94
C ALA A 22 -14.97 -23.06 -8.82
N LYS A 23 -15.76 -22.08 -8.38
CA LYS A 23 -16.83 -22.25 -7.39
C LYS A 23 -17.90 -23.24 -7.85
N THR A 24 -18.31 -23.21 -9.11
CA THR A 24 -19.38 -24.09 -9.61
C THR A 24 -18.94 -25.56 -9.67
N GLN A 25 -17.68 -25.85 -9.99
CA GLN A 25 -17.13 -27.20 -9.90
C GLN A 25 -16.67 -27.58 -8.48
N ALA A 26 -16.12 -26.61 -7.73
CA ALA A 26 -15.74 -26.83 -6.35
C ALA A 26 -16.96 -26.93 -5.39
N SER A 27 -18.11 -26.32 -5.71
CA SER A 27 -19.31 -26.42 -4.87
C SER A 27 -19.85 -27.84 -4.79
N ASN A 28 -19.81 -28.59 -5.90
CA ASN A 28 -20.24 -29.99 -5.92
C ASN A 28 -19.23 -30.91 -5.20
N ALA A 29 -17.92 -30.65 -5.37
CA ALA A 29 -16.88 -31.38 -4.66
C ALA A 29 -16.83 -30.98 -3.17
N ALA A 30 -16.98 -29.69 -2.85
CA ALA A 30 -17.05 -29.19 -1.47
C ALA A 30 -18.29 -29.70 -0.73
N SER A 31 -19.44 -29.75 -1.40
CA SER A 31 -20.66 -30.34 -0.84
C SER A 31 -20.47 -31.85 -0.56
N ALA A 32 -19.83 -32.58 -1.46
CA ALA A 32 -19.52 -33.99 -1.25
C ALA A 32 -18.53 -34.20 -0.10
N VAL A 33 -17.49 -33.36 0.03
CA VAL A 33 -16.52 -33.40 1.14
C VAL A 33 -17.17 -32.99 2.45
N TYR A 34 -18.04 -31.97 2.45
CA TYR A 34 -18.80 -31.54 3.62
C TYR A 34 -19.67 -32.67 4.18
N HIS A 35 -20.38 -33.40 3.29
CA HIS A 35 -21.22 -34.54 3.69
C HIS A 35 -20.43 -35.76 4.14
N LEU A 36 -19.20 -35.96 3.60
CA LEU A 36 -18.35 -37.10 3.94
C LEU A 36 -17.51 -36.88 5.20
N CYS A 37 -17.07 -35.64 5.44
CA CYS A 37 -16.22 -35.31 6.60
C CYS A 37 -16.35 -33.82 6.99
N PRO A 38 -17.40 -33.43 7.75
CA PRO A 38 -17.63 -32.05 8.15
C PRO A 38 -16.41 -31.41 8.85
N SER A 39 -15.75 -32.16 9.73
CA SER A 39 -14.58 -31.69 10.47
C SER A 39 -13.37 -31.37 9.58
N LEU A 40 -13.22 -32.05 8.46
CA LEU A 40 -12.18 -31.75 7.46
C LEU A 40 -12.54 -30.48 6.69
N PHE A 41 -13.79 -30.31 6.32
CA PHE A 41 -14.28 -29.11 5.65
C PHE A 41 -14.09 -27.87 6.53
N ASP A 42 -14.45 -27.93 7.80
CA ASP A 42 -14.27 -26.85 8.77
C ASP A 42 -12.78 -26.47 8.93
N ARG A 43 -11.88 -27.47 8.93
CA ARG A 43 -10.44 -27.22 8.98
C ARG A 43 -9.92 -26.57 7.69
N ILE A 44 -10.36 -27.02 6.53
CA ILE A 44 -10.02 -26.41 5.25
C ILE A 44 -10.55 -24.98 5.18
N GLN A 45 -11.79 -24.77 5.62
CA GLN A 45 -12.39 -23.44 5.68
C GLN A 45 -11.61 -22.52 6.63
N SER A 46 -11.23 -23.02 7.82
CA SER A 46 -10.41 -22.26 8.77
C SER A 46 -9.04 -21.88 8.21
N ILE A 47 -8.37 -22.80 7.50
CA ILE A 47 -7.10 -22.52 6.82
C ILE A 47 -7.32 -21.47 5.72
N PHE A 48 -8.38 -21.62 4.93
CA PHE A 48 -8.73 -20.69 3.88
C PHE A 48 -9.00 -19.28 4.44
N ASP A 49 -9.81 -19.19 5.49
CA ASP A 49 -10.12 -17.93 6.16
C ASP A 49 -8.89 -17.31 6.84
N PHE A 50 -7.95 -18.14 7.29
CA PHE A 50 -6.67 -17.68 7.82
C PHE A 50 -5.74 -17.10 6.74
N VAL A 51 -5.63 -17.76 5.58
CA VAL A 51 -4.72 -17.36 4.48
C VAL A 51 -5.36 -16.31 3.57
N TYR A 52 -6.69 -16.31 3.47
CA TYR A 52 -7.47 -15.42 2.59
C TYR A 52 -8.62 -14.75 3.37
N PRO A 53 -8.30 -14.01 4.43
CA PRO A 53 -9.30 -13.39 5.28
C PRO A 53 -10.06 -12.29 4.53
N LYS A 54 -11.24 -11.96 5.05
CA LYS A 54 -12.00 -10.80 4.62
C LYS A 54 -11.44 -9.56 5.32
N ASN A 55 -11.06 -8.55 4.56
CA ASN A 55 -10.67 -7.27 5.13
C ASN A 55 -11.92 -6.59 5.73
N ALA A 56 -11.87 -6.27 7.01
CA ALA A 56 -13.01 -5.70 7.74
C ALA A 56 -13.42 -4.31 7.24
N ILE A 57 -12.50 -3.57 6.67
CA ILE A 57 -12.75 -2.22 6.16
C ILE A 57 -13.33 -2.27 4.75
N THR A 58 -12.66 -2.98 3.83
CA THR A 58 -13.05 -3.02 2.42
C THR A 58 -14.13 -4.05 2.12
N GLY A 59 -14.30 -5.04 2.98
CA GLY A 59 -15.19 -6.18 2.78
C GLY A 59 -14.69 -7.21 1.77
N TYR A 60 -13.58 -6.97 1.08
CA TYR A 60 -12.99 -7.90 0.13
C TYR A 60 -12.10 -8.92 0.81
N ARG A 61 -12.02 -10.13 0.22
CA ARG A 61 -11.05 -11.14 0.65
C ARG A 61 -9.69 -10.87 0.00
N GLU A 62 -8.63 -11.01 0.78
CA GLU A 62 -7.27 -10.69 0.36
C GLU A 62 -6.30 -11.73 0.93
N PHE A 63 -5.24 -12.03 0.18
CA PHE A 63 -4.16 -12.83 0.73
C PHE A 63 -3.44 -12.06 1.84
N TRP A 64 -3.25 -12.74 2.98
CA TRP A 64 -2.63 -12.17 4.16
C TRP A 64 -1.49 -13.08 4.61
N TYR A 65 -0.26 -12.70 4.25
CA TYR A 65 0.92 -13.51 4.53
C TYR A 65 1.62 -13.12 5.84
N LEU A 66 1.59 -11.82 6.18
CA LEU A 66 2.21 -11.31 7.38
C LEU A 66 1.14 -11.15 8.48
N PRO A 67 1.25 -11.88 9.60
CA PRO A 67 0.35 -11.72 10.73
C PRO A 67 0.39 -10.29 11.28
N THR A 68 -0.72 -9.81 11.86
CA THR A 68 -0.84 -8.46 12.41
C THR A 68 0.21 -8.15 13.49
N TRP A 69 0.63 -9.16 14.26
CA TRP A 69 1.72 -8.96 15.23
C TRP A 69 3.04 -8.55 14.57
N VAL A 70 3.32 -9.01 13.35
CA VAL A 70 4.51 -8.58 12.58
C VAL A 70 4.39 -7.10 12.21
N GLU A 71 3.20 -6.65 11.79
CA GLU A 71 2.95 -5.22 11.53
C GLU A 71 3.24 -4.37 12.78
N LYS A 72 2.74 -4.82 13.94
CA LYS A 72 2.95 -4.12 15.22
C LYS A 72 4.44 -4.03 15.56
N VAL A 73 5.15 -5.16 15.52
CA VAL A 73 6.60 -5.20 15.81
C VAL A 73 7.40 -4.31 14.85
N LEU A 74 7.09 -4.34 13.55
CA LEU A 74 7.76 -3.51 12.56
C LEU A 74 7.48 -2.02 12.79
N GLY A 75 6.23 -1.67 13.07
CA GLY A 75 5.85 -0.31 13.41
C GLY A 75 6.61 0.20 14.64
N GLU A 76 6.59 -0.57 15.72
CA GLU A 76 7.30 -0.22 16.96
C GLU A 76 8.81 -0.05 16.79
N ALA A 77 9.43 -0.94 16.00
CA ALA A 77 10.88 -0.90 15.78
C ALA A 77 11.33 0.28 14.90
N LEU A 78 10.53 0.63 13.88
CA LEU A 78 10.93 1.60 12.86
C LEU A 78 10.41 3.02 13.12
N TYR A 79 9.28 3.16 13.81
CA TYR A 79 8.61 4.44 13.98
C TYR A 79 9.46 5.51 14.69
N PRO A 80 10.13 5.24 15.84
CA PRO A 80 10.91 6.26 16.53
C PRO A 80 12.06 6.80 15.68
N THR A 81 12.77 5.92 14.97
CA THR A 81 13.91 6.31 14.12
C THR A 81 13.44 7.08 12.89
N THR A 82 12.29 6.69 12.31
CA THR A 82 11.70 7.40 11.17
C THR A 82 11.24 8.79 11.57
N CYS A 83 10.56 8.93 12.71
CA CYS A 83 10.18 10.25 13.25
C CYS A 83 11.41 11.13 13.51
N ALA A 84 12.44 10.58 14.15
CA ALA A 84 13.68 11.32 14.43
C ALA A 84 14.39 11.80 13.16
N SER A 85 14.41 10.97 12.09
CA SER A 85 15.04 11.35 10.82
C SER A 85 14.28 12.44 10.05
N GLN A 86 13.01 12.66 10.37
CA GLN A 86 12.14 13.63 9.68
C GLN A 86 11.82 14.88 10.55
N GLY A 87 12.70 15.23 11.45
CA GLY A 87 12.60 16.43 12.28
C GLY A 87 12.27 16.19 13.76
N GLY A 88 11.90 14.94 14.11
CA GLY A 88 11.54 14.58 15.47
C GLY A 88 10.16 15.12 15.90
N LYS A 89 9.79 14.87 17.14
CA LYS A 89 8.52 15.33 17.70
C LYS A 89 8.51 16.84 17.89
N LEU A 90 7.48 17.52 17.36
CA LEU A 90 7.27 18.94 17.59
C LEU A 90 6.98 19.22 19.08
N ASN A 91 7.60 20.26 19.62
CA ASN A 91 7.34 20.73 20.99
C ASN A 91 6.12 21.69 21.02
N ASP A 92 4.95 21.16 20.60
CA ASP A 92 3.66 21.86 20.67
C ASP A 92 2.58 20.88 21.13
N GLU A 93 2.34 20.88 22.44
CA GLU A 93 1.34 19.97 23.03
C GLU A 93 -0.08 20.23 22.54
N LYS A 94 -0.41 21.46 22.16
CA LYS A 94 -1.74 21.79 21.65
C LYS A 94 -1.99 21.15 20.30
N GLN A 95 -1.04 21.24 19.38
CA GLN A 95 -1.15 20.56 18.07
C GLN A 95 -1.14 19.05 18.25
N GLN A 96 -0.28 18.51 19.09
CA GLN A 96 -0.20 17.09 19.38
C GLN A 96 -1.53 16.56 19.94
N THR A 97 -2.10 17.22 20.95
CA THR A 97 -3.37 16.82 21.55
C THR A 97 -4.54 16.92 20.56
N ARG A 98 -4.61 18.02 19.78
CA ARG A 98 -5.60 18.20 18.72
C ARG A 98 -5.59 17.00 17.76
N LEU A 99 -4.40 16.67 17.26
CA LEU A 99 -4.26 15.58 16.28
C LEU A 99 -4.53 14.22 16.92
N SER A 100 -4.05 13.95 18.11
CA SER A 100 -4.30 12.69 18.83
C SER A 100 -5.79 12.46 19.04
N ASN A 101 -6.54 13.48 19.45
CA ASN A 101 -8.00 13.39 19.61
C ASN A 101 -8.71 13.10 18.28
N MET A 102 -8.24 13.72 17.18
CA MET A 102 -8.80 13.47 15.85
C MET A 102 -8.55 12.03 15.38
N VAL A 103 -7.32 11.54 15.57
CA VAL A 103 -6.96 10.16 15.24
C VAL A 103 -7.77 9.17 16.08
N GLU A 104 -7.84 9.36 17.40
CA GLU A 104 -8.63 8.50 18.29
C GLU A 104 -10.11 8.44 17.86
N LYS A 105 -10.69 9.61 17.60
CA LYS A 105 -12.09 9.73 17.18
C LYS A 105 -12.36 9.02 15.84
N THR A 106 -11.43 9.10 14.88
CA THR A 106 -11.55 8.49 13.56
C THR A 106 -11.25 6.99 13.62
N ALA A 107 -10.21 6.60 14.33
CA ALA A 107 -9.75 5.22 14.44
C ALA A 107 -10.76 4.28 15.13
N LYS A 108 -11.63 4.79 15.99
CA LYS A 108 -12.75 4.01 16.59
C LYS A 108 -13.63 3.36 15.52
N HIS A 109 -13.72 3.95 14.33
CA HIS A 109 -14.52 3.45 13.21
C HIS A 109 -13.71 2.62 12.20
N ALA A 110 -12.39 2.49 12.41
CA ALA A 110 -11.46 1.77 11.55
C ALA A 110 -10.93 0.48 12.17
N GLN A 111 -11.66 -0.13 13.10
CA GLN A 111 -11.24 -1.33 13.80
C GLN A 111 -11.35 -2.55 12.89
N ARG A 112 -10.30 -3.37 12.89
CA ARG A 112 -10.28 -4.69 12.25
C ARG A 112 -11.06 -5.71 13.10
N GLU A 113 -11.59 -6.76 12.48
CA GLU A 113 -12.28 -7.84 13.21
C GLU A 113 -11.25 -8.68 14.01
N GLY A 114 -11.57 -8.99 15.28
CA GLY A 114 -10.73 -9.74 16.20
C GLY A 114 -9.82 -8.82 17.05
N GLU A 115 -9.73 -9.12 18.35
CA GLU A 115 -8.95 -8.30 19.30
C GLU A 115 -7.46 -8.24 18.94
N ASP A 116 -6.88 -9.34 18.49
CA ASP A 116 -5.47 -9.44 18.05
C ASP A 116 -5.19 -8.71 16.74
N GLN A 117 -6.23 -8.39 15.95
CA GLN A 117 -6.15 -7.62 14.70
C GLN A 117 -6.21 -6.11 14.91
N GLN A 118 -6.63 -5.64 16.08
CA GLN A 118 -6.77 -4.22 16.36
C GLN A 118 -5.42 -3.54 16.58
N PHE A 119 -5.33 -2.26 16.17
CA PHE A 119 -4.18 -1.41 16.43
C PHE A 119 -4.45 -0.44 17.56
N GLU A 120 -3.42 -0.21 18.38
CA GLU A 120 -3.30 0.98 19.18
C GLU A 120 -2.68 2.07 18.30
N TYR A 121 -3.53 2.98 17.82
CA TYR A 121 -3.07 4.06 16.96
C TYR A 121 -2.21 5.04 17.74
N GLU A 122 -0.99 5.26 17.25
CA GLU A 122 -0.08 6.25 17.76
C GLU A 122 0.20 7.30 16.70
N VAL A 123 0.15 8.59 17.08
CA VAL A 123 0.39 9.67 16.13
C VAL A 123 1.38 10.68 16.72
N THR A 124 2.32 11.12 15.88
CA THR A 124 3.29 12.16 16.23
C THR A 124 3.18 13.34 15.26
N VAL A 125 3.11 14.56 15.80
CA VAL A 125 3.35 15.77 15.01
C VAL A 125 4.86 15.97 14.92
N LEU A 126 5.39 16.03 13.68
CA LEU A 126 6.81 16.20 13.39
C LEU A 126 7.17 17.68 13.26
N ASP A 127 8.31 18.08 13.83
CA ASP A 127 8.89 19.42 13.65
C ASP A 127 9.54 19.54 12.27
N SER A 128 8.71 19.69 11.28
CA SER A 128 9.14 19.72 9.88
C SER A 128 8.22 20.59 9.05
N SER A 129 8.82 21.50 8.27
CA SER A 129 8.08 22.38 7.36
C SER A 129 7.63 21.70 6.07
N VAL A 130 7.90 20.41 5.91
CA VAL A 130 7.41 19.59 4.80
C VAL A 130 5.88 19.50 4.85
N ILE A 131 5.24 19.46 3.69
CA ILE A 131 3.79 19.23 3.58
C ILE A 131 3.63 17.74 3.33
N ASN A 132 3.53 16.96 4.39
CA ASN A 132 3.36 15.51 4.32
C ASN A 132 2.71 14.94 5.58
N ALA A 133 2.09 13.77 5.43
CA ALA A 133 1.70 12.84 6.47
C ALA A 133 1.95 11.43 5.97
N TRP A 134 2.03 10.46 6.86
CA TRP A 134 2.20 9.07 6.46
C TRP A 134 1.74 8.10 7.53
N ALA A 135 1.40 6.89 7.07
CA ALA A 135 1.06 5.75 7.90
C ALA A 135 2.09 4.64 7.75
N MET A 136 2.51 4.05 8.86
CA MET A 136 3.34 2.86 8.94
C MET A 136 2.54 1.64 9.44
N PRO A 137 3.06 0.41 9.27
CA PRO A 137 2.45 -0.77 9.84
C PRO A 137 2.21 -0.61 11.35
N GLY A 138 1.19 -1.31 11.87
CA GLY A 138 0.90 -1.31 13.31
C GLY A 138 0.15 -0.08 13.82
N GLY A 139 -0.46 0.72 12.94
CA GLY A 139 -1.25 1.90 13.36
C GLY A 139 -0.40 3.11 13.74
N LYS A 140 0.86 3.18 13.28
CA LYS A 140 1.76 4.30 13.54
C LYS A 140 1.59 5.38 12.49
N LEU A 141 1.31 6.62 12.90
CA LEU A 141 1.00 7.76 12.04
C LEU A 141 1.92 8.94 12.35
N ALA A 142 2.30 9.70 11.34
CA ALA A 142 2.99 10.96 11.56
C ALA A 142 2.50 12.06 10.61
N PHE A 143 2.43 13.27 11.14
CA PHE A 143 1.99 14.47 10.44
C PHE A 143 3.03 15.57 10.60
N HIS A 144 3.53 16.06 9.50
CA HIS A 144 4.45 17.19 9.53
C HIS A 144 3.73 18.49 9.90
N SER A 145 4.32 19.28 10.78
CA SER A 145 3.77 20.59 11.19
C SER A 145 3.55 21.53 9.99
N GLY A 146 4.34 21.39 8.93
CA GLY A 146 4.16 22.12 7.69
C GLY A 146 2.80 21.89 7.03
N LEU A 147 2.31 20.64 6.99
CA LEU A 147 0.98 20.30 6.49
C LEU A 147 -0.12 20.92 7.36
N ILE A 148 -0.05 20.74 8.67
CA ILE A 148 -1.05 21.28 9.62
C ILE A 148 -1.11 22.81 9.48
N ASN A 149 0.04 23.46 9.48
CA ASN A 149 0.14 24.93 9.34
C ASN A 149 -0.39 25.41 7.96
N LYS A 150 -0.23 24.61 6.91
CA LYS A 150 -0.78 24.94 5.58
C LYS A 150 -2.31 24.88 5.59
N ILE A 151 -2.88 23.84 6.18
CA ILE A 151 -4.33 23.69 6.35
C ILE A 151 -4.90 24.81 7.22
N ASP A 152 -4.25 25.15 8.34
CA ASP A 152 -4.70 26.19 9.24
C ASP A 152 -4.74 27.58 8.59
N LYS A 153 -3.95 27.80 7.53
CA LYS A 153 -3.89 29.03 6.74
C LYS A 153 -4.75 29.02 5.49
N MET A 154 -5.49 27.95 5.20
CA MET A 154 -6.38 27.90 4.04
C MET A 154 -7.46 28.99 4.13
N ASP A 155 -7.84 29.54 3.00
CA ASP A 155 -9.08 30.29 2.87
C ASP A 155 -10.23 29.30 2.64
N LEU A 156 -11.24 29.31 3.49
CA LEU A 156 -12.42 28.44 3.40
C LEU A 156 -13.71 29.25 3.13
N THR A 157 -13.61 30.49 2.67
CA THR A 157 -14.76 31.36 2.42
C THR A 157 -15.72 30.78 1.37
N GLU A 158 -15.20 29.99 0.40
CA GLU A 158 -16.01 29.28 -0.60
C GLU A 158 -16.75 28.06 -0.02
N TRP A 159 -16.40 27.63 1.20
CA TRP A 159 -16.91 26.41 1.82
C TRP A 159 -17.73 26.74 3.07
N GLU A 160 -18.96 27.21 2.88
CA GLU A 160 -19.82 27.64 3.98
C GLU A 160 -19.92 26.57 5.08
N GLY A 161 -19.58 26.96 6.32
CA GLY A 161 -19.64 26.11 7.52
C GLY A 161 -18.52 25.08 7.66
N LEU A 162 -17.57 24.98 6.70
CA LEU A 162 -16.42 24.09 6.78
C LEU A 162 -15.34 24.68 7.72
N THR A 163 -14.76 23.82 8.54
CA THR A 163 -13.69 24.22 9.48
C THR A 163 -12.32 23.66 9.04
N LYS A 164 -11.24 24.21 9.59
CA LYS A 164 -9.89 23.68 9.37
C LYS A 164 -9.75 22.25 9.90
N ASP A 165 -10.47 21.92 10.97
CA ASP A 165 -10.50 20.57 11.54
C ASP A 165 -11.17 19.58 10.58
N ASP A 166 -12.18 19.98 9.82
CA ASP A 166 -12.79 19.13 8.80
C ASP A 166 -11.80 18.82 7.68
N VAL A 167 -10.99 19.80 7.27
CA VAL A 167 -9.94 19.60 6.25
C VAL A 167 -8.81 18.72 6.79
N LEU A 168 -8.37 18.94 8.03
CA LEU A 168 -7.35 18.09 8.68
C LEU A 168 -7.87 16.67 8.90
N ALA A 169 -9.15 16.52 9.24
CA ALA A 169 -9.78 15.21 9.38
C ALA A 169 -9.79 14.39 8.08
N ALA A 170 -9.78 15.05 6.90
CA ALA A 170 -9.63 14.35 5.64
C ALA A 170 -8.25 13.68 5.51
N VAL A 171 -7.18 14.33 5.96
CA VAL A 171 -5.84 13.71 6.02
C VAL A 171 -5.82 12.59 7.07
N VAL A 172 -6.38 12.84 8.25
CA VAL A 172 -6.45 11.83 9.33
C VAL A 172 -7.21 10.58 8.84
N GLY A 173 -8.38 10.75 8.20
CA GLY A 173 -9.17 9.65 7.65
C GLY A 173 -8.39 8.86 6.59
N HIS A 174 -7.68 9.55 5.72
CA HIS A 174 -6.85 8.97 4.67
C HIS A 174 -5.73 8.10 5.26
N GLU A 175 -4.93 8.64 6.20
CA GLU A 175 -3.82 7.91 6.84
C GLU A 175 -4.30 6.76 7.72
N VAL A 176 -5.37 6.96 8.49
CA VAL A 176 -6.00 5.89 9.27
C VAL A 176 -6.50 4.77 8.35
N SER A 177 -7.04 5.11 7.17
CA SER A 177 -7.47 4.12 6.18
C SER A 177 -6.28 3.32 5.62
N HIS A 178 -5.16 3.97 5.31
CA HIS A 178 -3.94 3.26 4.88
C HIS A 178 -3.48 2.23 5.91
N ALA A 179 -3.48 2.59 7.19
CA ALA A 179 -3.13 1.67 8.27
C ALA A 179 -4.17 0.55 8.44
N ALA A 180 -5.46 0.89 8.50
CA ALA A 180 -6.55 -0.06 8.74
C ALA A 180 -6.71 -1.08 7.61
N ILE A 181 -6.64 -0.64 6.34
CA ILE A 181 -6.71 -1.50 5.16
C ILE A 181 -5.43 -2.33 5.00
N GLY A 182 -4.32 -1.88 5.62
CA GLY A 182 -3.03 -2.55 5.55
C GLY A 182 -2.28 -2.31 4.23
N HIS A 183 -2.41 -1.13 3.62
CA HIS A 183 -1.74 -0.82 2.35
C HIS A 183 -0.22 -0.98 2.45
N THR A 184 0.40 -0.48 3.53
CA THR A 184 1.84 -0.62 3.76
C THR A 184 2.25 -2.08 3.94
N ARG A 185 1.44 -2.89 4.66
CA ARG A 185 1.66 -4.32 4.80
C ARG A 185 1.57 -5.04 3.46
N LYS A 186 0.49 -4.83 2.69
CA LYS A 186 0.30 -5.42 1.36
C LYS A 186 1.48 -5.11 0.43
N ARG A 187 1.98 -3.88 0.49
CA ARG A 187 3.14 -3.43 -0.27
C ARG A 187 4.41 -4.20 0.15
N LEU A 188 4.63 -4.37 1.45
CA LEU A 188 5.74 -5.15 1.98
C LEU A 188 5.65 -6.62 1.57
N GLU A 189 4.50 -7.25 1.74
CA GLU A 189 4.25 -8.66 1.38
C GLU A 189 4.56 -8.94 -0.09
N LYS A 190 4.02 -8.12 -0.98
CA LYS A 190 4.24 -8.29 -2.43
C LYS A 190 5.69 -8.01 -2.82
N THR A 191 6.33 -7.03 -2.18
CA THR A 191 7.77 -6.77 -2.38
C THR A 191 8.60 -7.99 -1.98
N LEU A 192 8.31 -8.59 -0.83
CA LEU A 192 9.01 -9.80 -0.37
C LEU A 192 8.80 -10.99 -1.32
N LEU A 193 7.59 -11.17 -1.86
CA LEU A 193 7.31 -12.22 -2.84
C LEU A 193 8.08 -12.01 -4.15
N ILE A 194 8.14 -10.78 -4.66
CA ILE A 194 8.94 -10.45 -5.85
C ILE A 194 10.41 -10.75 -5.60
N GLN A 195 10.96 -10.29 -4.47
CA GLN A 195 12.36 -10.54 -4.10
C GLN A 195 12.66 -12.03 -3.97
N LEU A 196 11.77 -12.80 -3.34
CA LEU A 196 11.90 -14.25 -3.22
C LEU A 196 11.88 -14.94 -4.60
N ALA A 197 10.96 -14.57 -5.48
CA ALA A 197 10.88 -15.14 -6.83
C ALA A 197 12.15 -14.86 -7.64
N LEU A 198 12.68 -13.65 -7.57
CA LEU A 198 13.93 -13.26 -8.23
C LEU A 198 15.13 -14.00 -7.62
N PHE A 199 15.19 -14.14 -6.30
CA PHE A 199 16.24 -14.91 -5.64
C PHE A 199 16.26 -16.38 -6.08
N VAL A 200 15.09 -17.04 -6.11
CA VAL A 200 14.95 -18.42 -6.61
C VAL A 200 15.36 -18.52 -8.08
N GLY A 201 14.96 -17.55 -8.92
CA GLY A 201 15.36 -17.48 -10.32
C GLY A 201 16.87 -17.36 -10.49
N LYS A 202 17.53 -16.52 -9.68
CA LYS A 202 18.99 -16.36 -9.67
C LYS A 202 19.70 -17.67 -9.28
N ILE A 203 19.18 -18.39 -8.28
CA ILE A 203 19.71 -19.69 -7.89
C ILE A 203 19.57 -20.68 -9.05
N ALA A 204 18.40 -20.80 -9.66
CA ALA A 204 18.15 -21.72 -10.76
C ALA A 204 19.07 -21.45 -11.96
N ALA A 205 19.27 -20.17 -12.32
CA ALA A 205 20.21 -19.78 -13.38
C ALA A 205 21.65 -20.17 -13.07
N ASN A 206 22.10 -19.97 -11.83
CA ASN A 206 23.44 -20.37 -11.40
C ASN A 206 23.65 -21.89 -11.39
N ILE A 207 22.63 -22.65 -10.98
CA ILE A 207 22.67 -24.13 -11.06
C ILE A 207 22.79 -24.58 -12.52
N PHE A 208 22.02 -23.98 -13.42
CA PHE A 208 22.09 -24.27 -14.85
C PHE A 208 23.49 -23.99 -15.42
N ILE A 209 24.07 -22.84 -15.11
CA ILE A 209 25.43 -22.47 -15.52
C ILE A 209 26.44 -23.47 -14.98
N SER A 210 26.35 -23.85 -13.69
CA SER A 210 27.26 -24.84 -13.07
C SER A 210 27.21 -26.20 -13.78
N ARG A 211 26.01 -26.67 -14.16
CA ARG A 211 25.87 -27.91 -14.95
C ARG A 211 26.56 -27.81 -16.31
N LYS A 212 26.43 -26.65 -16.98
CA LYS A 212 27.12 -26.42 -18.26
C LYS A 212 28.63 -26.32 -18.13
N GLU A 213 29.12 -25.74 -17.05
CA GLU A 213 30.57 -25.75 -16.72
C GLU A 213 31.07 -27.18 -16.53
N GLN A 214 30.36 -28.02 -15.78
CA GLN A 214 30.73 -29.42 -15.58
C GLN A 214 30.75 -30.20 -16.90
N GLU A 215 29.71 -30.04 -17.75
CA GLU A 215 29.68 -30.66 -19.08
C GLU A 215 30.88 -30.23 -19.95
N ALA A 216 31.31 -28.97 -19.85
CA ALA A 216 32.47 -28.47 -20.59
C ALA A 216 33.79 -29.07 -20.07
N VAL A 217 33.94 -29.22 -18.76
CA VAL A 217 35.11 -29.85 -18.13
C VAL A 217 35.20 -31.32 -18.53
N GLU A 218 34.11 -32.09 -18.40
CA GLU A 218 34.05 -33.51 -18.75
C GLU A 218 34.40 -33.76 -20.23
N LYS A 219 33.93 -32.87 -21.13
CA LYS A 219 34.29 -32.95 -22.57
C LYS A 219 35.76 -32.61 -22.81
N GLY A 220 36.36 -31.80 -21.96
CA GLY A 220 37.81 -31.42 -22.00
C GLY A 220 38.73 -32.50 -21.48
N GLU A 221 38.36 -33.25 -20.42
CA GLU A 221 39.18 -34.26 -19.77
C GLU A 221 39.48 -35.46 -20.67
N GLY A 222 38.62 -35.78 -21.67
CA GLY A 222 38.85 -36.84 -22.65
C GLY A 222 39.85 -36.51 -23.77
N LYS A 223 40.40 -35.26 -23.82
CA LYS A 223 41.24 -34.81 -24.93
C LYS A 223 42.64 -34.42 -24.42
N SER A 224 43.65 -35.19 -24.86
CA SER A 224 45.06 -35.03 -24.42
C SER A 224 45.87 -33.93 -25.18
N THR A 225 45.23 -32.99 -25.83
CA THR A 225 45.96 -31.96 -26.63
C THR A 225 45.97 -30.60 -25.93
N HIS A 226 47.11 -29.89 -26.04
CA HIS A 226 47.24 -28.52 -25.51
C HIS A 226 46.15 -27.57 -26.01
N ARG A 227 45.70 -27.75 -27.23
CA ARG A 227 44.60 -27.00 -27.86
C ARG A 227 43.25 -27.24 -27.15
N ALA A 228 42.97 -28.46 -26.73
CA ALA A 228 41.74 -28.82 -26.03
C ALA A 228 41.69 -28.15 -24.62
N HIS A 229 42.82 -28.01 -23.94
CA HIS A 229 42.91 -27.31 -22.66
C HIS A 229 42.62 -25.81 -22.81
N ILE A 230 43.09 -25.17 -23.89
CA ILE A 230 42.81 -23.77 -24.19
C ILE A 230 41.34 -23.56 -24.50
N GLU A 231 40.73 -24.41 -25.34
CA GLU A 231 39.32 -24.35 -25.70
C GLU A 231 38.41 -24.52 -24.45
N THR A 232 38.75 -25.44 -23.56
CA THR A 232 38.00 -25.62 -22.28
C THR A 232 38.15 -24.40 -21.36
N ALA A 233 39.34 -23.82 -21.25
CA ALA A 233 39.59 -22.62 -20.45
C ALA A 233 38.80 -21.40 -20.98
N ASP A 234 38.68 -21.26 -22.30
CA ASP A 234 37.91 -20.19 -22.91
C ASP A 234 36.38 -20.37 -22.73
N GLU A 235 35.89 -21.63 -22.77
CA GLU A 235 34.50 -21.91 -22.42
C GLU A 235 34.20 -21.59 -20.94
N LEU A 236 35.07 -21.95 -20.02
CA LEU A 236 34.90 -21.64 -18.58
C LEU A 236 34.87 -20.14 -18.33
N LYS A 237 35.69 -19.34 -19.02
CA LYS A 237 35.62 -17.87 -18.95
C LYS A 237 34.28 -17.32 -19.43
N LYS A 238 33.66 -17.93 -20.45
CA LYS A 238 32.31 -17.53 -20.89
C LYS A 238 31.27 -17.77 -19.80
N TYR A 239 31.31 -18.90 -19.11
CA TYR A 239 30.38 -19.19 -18.01
C TYR A 239 30.59 -18.29 -16.81
N GLU A 240 31.84 -17.91 -16.48
CA GLU A 240 32.13 -16.90 -15.45
C GLU A 240 31.56 -15.51 -15.85
N GLY A 241 31.72 -15.14 -17.11
CA GLY A 241 31.10 -13.94 -17.67
C GLY A 241 29.57 -13.98 -17.57
N LEU A 242 28.97 -15.13 -17.91
CA LEU A 242 27.53 -15.33 -17.83
C LEU A 242 27.00 -15.22 -16.40
N ARG A 243 27.72 -15.73 -15.39
CA ARG A 243 27.37 -15.56 -13.95
C ARG A 243 27.34 -14.10 -13.54
N LYS A 244 28.34 -13.32 -13.98
CA LYS A 244 28.36 -11.88 -13.71
C LYS A 244 27.18 -11.18 -14.33
N ILE A 245 26.85 -11.50 -15.59
CA ILE A 245 25.67 -10.95 -16.29
C ILE A 245 24.38 -11.35 -15.57
N VAL A 246 24.21 -12.63 -15.23
CA VAL A 246 23.03 -13.12 -14.48
C VAL A 246 22.88 -12.36 -13.16
N THR A 247 23.96 -12.19 -12.42
CA THR A 247 23.94 -11.45 -11.15
C THR A 247 23.47 -10.02 -11.35
N VAL A 248 24.10 -9.28 -12.29
CA VAL A 248 23.74 -7.88 -12.56
C VAL A 248 22.31 -7.74 -13.06
N VAL A 249 21.89 -8.61 -13.99
CA VAL A 249 20.53 -8.56 -14.57
C VAL A 249 19.48 -8.83 -13.50
N PHE A 250 19.65 -9.86 -12.67
CA PHE A 250 18.67 -10.15 -11.61
C PHE A 250 18.63 -9.07 -10.54
N ASP A 251 19.78 -8.52 -10.12
CA ASP A 251 19.83 -7.46 -9.12
C ASP A 251 19.22 -6.17 -9.65
N TYR A 252 19.49 -5.83 -10.92
CA TYR A 252 18.87 -4.69 -11.60
C TYR A 252 17.36 -4.88 -11.76
N PHE A 253 16.94 -6.07 -12.20
CA PHE A 253 15.53 -6.39 -12.39
C PHE A 253 14.76 -6.39 -11.06
N ALA A 254 15.38 -6.89 -9.98
CA ALA A 254 14.81 -6.85 -8.64
C ALA A 254 14.55 -5.40 -8.18
N TYR A 255 15.52 -4.52 -8.40
CA TYR A 255 15.37 -3.11 -8.06
C TYR A 255 14.24 -2.44 -8.85
N TYR A 256 14.26 -2.52 -10.19
CA TYR A 256 13.28 -1.84 -11.03
C TYR A 256 11.88 -2.45 -10.95
N ALA A 257 11.75 -3.78 -10.87
CA ALA A 257 10.44 -4.42 -10.69
C ALA A 257 9.79 -3.98 -9.38
N THR A 258 10.58 -3.87 -8.31
CA THR A 258 10.10 -3.36 -7.02
C THR A 258 9.66 -1.90 -7.15
N GLN A 259 10.44 -1.03 -7.79
CA GLN A 259 10.09 0.38 -7.99
C GLN A 259 8.81 0.55 -8.82
N LEU A 260 8.72 -0.14 -9.96
CA LEU A 260 7.53 -0.09 -10.82
C LEU A 260 6.28 -0.61 -10.11
N TYR A 261 6.43 -1.70 -9.35
CA TYR A 261 5.33 -2.25 -8.57
C TYR A 261 4.85 -1.26 -7.50
N MET A 262 5.78 -0.65 -6.76
CA MET A 262 5.45 0.34 -5.73
C MET A 262 4.69 1.55 -6.31
N LEU A 263 5.07 2.01 -7.51
CA LEU A 263 4.38 3.10 -8.20
C LEU A 263 2.97 2.71 -8.69
N ALA A 264 2.80 1.51 -9.22
CA ALA A 264 1.51 1.05 -9.76
C ALA A 264 0.48 0.79 -8.66
N GLU A 265 0.89 0.16 -7.57
CA GLU A 265 0.02 -0.15 -6.43
C GLU A 265 -0.40 1.12 -5.67
N SER A 266 0.45 2.14 -5.64
CA SER A 266 0.16 3.40 -4.95
C SER A 266 -1.16 4.03 -5.42
N ARG A 267 -1.47 4.01 -6.71
CA ARG A 267 -2.70 4.65 -7.24
C ARG A 267 -3.98 3.98 -6.76
N GLY A 268 -4.05 2.66 -6.77
CA GLY A 268 -5.22 1.91 -6.28
C GLY A 268 -5.42 2.12 -4.77
N ALA A 269 -4.33 2.06 -4.00
CA ALA A 269 -4.34 2.30 -2.57
C ALA A 269 -4.82 3.71 -2.20
N GLU A 270 -4.49 4.71 -3.03
CA GLU A 270 -4.94 6.09 -2.82
C GLU A 270 -6.47 6.24 -2.99
N PHE A 271 -7.05 5.61 -4.01
CA PHE A 271 -8.51 5.62 -4.21
C PHE A 271 -9.24 4.92 -3.05
N GLU A 272 -8.70 3.79 -2.58
CA GLU A 272 -9.26 3.09 -1.41
C GLU A 272 -9.12 3.95 -0.15
N ALA A 273 -7.96 4.52 0.12
CA ALA A 273 -7.72 5.36 1.28
C ALA A 273 -8.59 6.62 1.28
N ASP A 274 -8.79 7.25 0.13
CA ASP A 274 -9.71 8.39 -0.02
C ASP A 274 -11.14 7.98 0.31
N LYS A 275 -11.66 6.94 -0.35
CA LYS A 275 -13.04 6.49 -0.17
C LYS A 275 -13.33 6.17 1.29
N TYR A 276 -12.55 5.25 1.86
CA TYR A 276 -12.78 4.82 3.25
C TYR A 276 -12.42 5.90 4.26
N GLY A 277 -11.44 6.76 3.95
CA GLY A 277 -11.10 7.93 4.76
C GLY A 277 -12.27 8.92 4.87
N ILE A 278 -12.97 9.17 3.76
CA ILE A 278 -14.19 10.00 3.74
C ILE A 278 -15.32 9.35 4.57
N GLU A 279 -15.51 8.03 4.47
CA GLU A 279 -16.49 7.31 5.27
C GLU A 279 -16.14 7.35 6.76
N LEU A 280 -14.85 7.22 7.12
CA LEU A 280 -14.38 7.29 8.50
C LEU A 280 -14.56 8.70 9.10
N MET A 281 -14.20 9.75 8.35
CA MET A 281 -14.39 11.12 8.82
C MET A 281 -15.87 11.46 8.99
N TYR A 282 -16.77 10.94 8.12
CA TYR A 282 -18.20 11.06 8.29
C TYR A 282 -18.65 10.46 9.63
N LYS A 283 -18.32 9.18 9.87
CA LYS A 283 -18.67 8.46 11.11
C LYS A 283 -18.11 9.14 12.35
N ALA A 284 -16.93 9.75 12.23
CA ALA A 284 -16.30 10.55 13.29
C ALA A 284 -16.94 11.95 13.46
N GLY A 285 -17.98 12.29 12.69
CA GLY A 285 -18.72 13.57 12.80
C GLY A 285 -17.98 14.77 12.25
N TYR A 286 -17.05 14.60 11.32
CA TYR A 286 -16.43 15.66 10.53
C TYR A 286 -17.20 15.88 9.23
N ASP A 287 -17.13 17.10 8.70
CA ASP A 287 -17.73 17.45 7.43
C ASP A 287 -16.92 16.89 6.27
N VAL A 288 -17.49 15.92 5.53
CA VAL A 288 -16.78 15.22 4.46
C VAL A 288 -16.37 16.10 3.28
N ARG A 289 -16.94 17.31 3.16
CA ARG A 289 -16.49 18.31 2.17
C ARG A 289 -15.06 18.77 2.42
N GLY A 290 -14.52 18.56 3.64
CA GLY A 290 -13.12 18.78 3.96
C GLY A 290 -12.17 18.00 3.05
N SER A 291 -12.58 16.83 2.58
CA SER A 291 -11.80 16.02 1.63
C SER A 291 -11.69 16.68 0.25
N LEU A 292 -12.74 17.36 -0.20
CA LEU A 292 -12.74 18.09 -1.48
C LEU A 292 -11.90 19.37 -1.38
N ALA A 293 -12.03 20.10 -0.27
CA ALA A 293 -11.22 21.29 0.00
C ALA A 293 -9.72 20.96 0.07
N LEU A 294 -9.38 19.82 0.69
CA LEU A 294 -8.00 19.28 0.73
C LEU A 294 -7.47 18.96 -0.67
N GLN A 295 -8.25 18.26 -1.47
CA GLN A 295 -7.86 17.90 -2.85
C GLN A 295 -7.67 19.14 -3.72
N LYS A 296 -8.55 20.16 -3.58
CA LYS A 296 -8.40 21.44 -4.27
C LYS A 296 -7.09 22.13 -3.90
N LEU A 297 -6.76 22.16 -2.60
CA LEU A 297 -5.49 22.70 -2.12
C LEU A 297 -4.29 22.03 -2.82
N PHE A 298 -4.28 20.69 -2.89
CA PHE A 298 -3.17 19.97 -3.51
C PHE A 298 -3.10 20.12 -5.02
N GLN A 299 -4.25 20.27 -5.70
CA GLN A 299 -4.28 20.60 -7.13
C GLN A 299 -3.69 21.98 -7.39
N GLU A 300 -4.06 23.01 -6.60
CA GLU A 300 -3.50 24.35 -6.70
C GLU A 300 -1.99 24.35 -6.47
N ILE A 301 -1.51 23.59 -5.49
CA ILE A 301 -0.09 23.39 -5.23
C ILE A 301 0.61 22.76 -6.43
N GLY A 302 0.03 21.71 -7.01
CA GLY A 302 0.62 21.00 -8.16
C GLY A 302 0.65 21.84 -9.45
N HIS A 303 -0.26 22.78 -9.62
CA HIS A 303 -0.34 23.67 -10.79
C HIS A 303 0.50 24.95 -10.64
N SER A 304 0.92 25.32 -9.43
CA SER A 304 1.75 26.48 -9.22
C SER A 304 3.16 26.27 -9.77
N HIS A 305 3.44 26.78 -10.99
CA HIS A 305 4.75 26.75 -11.65
C HIS A 305 5.78 27.71 -11.05
N GLN A 306 5.58 28.22 -9.85
CA GLN A 306 6.47 29.20 -9.25
C GLN A 306 7.63 28.56 -8.48
N THR A 307 8.79 29.15 -8.68
CA THR A 307 10.15 28.77 -8.22
C THR A 307 10.38 28.93 -6.71
N ASP A 308 9.36 28.89 -5.88
CA ASP A 308 9.48 29.15 -4.46
C ASP A 308 9.94 27.91 -3.67
N SER A 309 10.78 28.14 -2.66
CA SER A 309 11.39 27.09 -1.82
C SER A 309 10.37 26.18 -1.09
N TRP A 310 9.10 26.55 -1.05
CA TRP A 310 8.01 25.75 -0.49
C TRP A 310 7.48 24.68 -1.46
N LEU A 311 7.68 24.85 -2.78
CA LEU A 311 7.26 23.86 -3.80
C LEU A 311 7.98 22.54 -3.59
N GLY A 312 9.28 22.54 -3.24
CA GLY A 312 10.03 21.33 -2.90
C GLY A 312 9.42 20.59 -1.69
N LYS A 313 8.83 21.31 -0.75
CA LYS A 313 8.19 20.76 0.45
C LYS A 313 6.81 20.16 0.16
N ALA A 314 6.09 20.67 -0.83
CA ALA A 314 4.81 20.15 -1.28
C ALA A 314 4.96 18.97 -2.24
N MET A 315 6.08 18.89 -2.97
CA MET A 315 6.41 17.77 -3.86
C MET A 315 6.51 16.44 -3.13
N GLU A 316 6.81 16.44 -1.83
CA GLU A 316 6.89 15.22 -1.04
C GLU A 316 5.49 14.59 -0.90
N TRP A 317 4.46 15.36 -0.55
CA TRP A 317 3.08 14.86 -0.54
C TRP A 317 2.65 14.32 -1.91
N ILE A 318 2.87 15.08 -2.98
CA ILE A 318 2.48 14.69 -4.34
C ILE A 318 3.22 13.42 -4.79
N SER A 319 4.45 13.20 -4.33
CA SER A 319 5.21 11.99 -4.67
C SER A 319 4.75 10.75 -3.91
N THR A 320 4.33 10.91 -2.66
CA THR A 320 3.81 9.81 -1.82
C THR A 320 2.32 9.56 -2.06
N HIS A 321 1.55 10.63 -2.35
CA HIS A 321 0.10 10.60 -2.58
C HIS A 321 -0.25 11.31 -3.90
N PRO A 322 -0.04 10.69 -5.07
CA PRO A 322 -0.27 11.31 -6.35
C PRO A 322 -1.69 11.84 -6.50
N THR A 323 -1.82 13.15 -6.71
CA THR A 323 -3.10 13.80 -6.99
C THR A 323 -3.52 13.59 -8.43
N SER A 324 -4.81 13.53 -8.70
CA SER A 324 -5.35 13.49 -10.04
C SER A 324 -6.80 14.00 -10.06
N ASP A 325 -7.21 14.53 -11.21
CA ASP A 325 -8.62 14.94 -11.42
C ASP A 325 -9.58 13.76 -11.20
N LYS A 326 -9.11 12.53 -11.45
CA LYS A 326 -9.88 11.32 -11.18
C LYS A 326 -10.11 11.11 -9.68
N ARG A 327 -9.11 11.34 -8.82
CA ARG A 327 -9.28 11.24 -7.37
C ARG A 327 -10.29 12.27 -6.89
N PHE A 328 -10.20 13.52 -7.35
CA PHE A 328 -11.17 14.56 -7.02
C PHE A 328 -12.59 14.12 -7.41
N ALA A 329 -12.79 13.64 -8.64
CA ALA A 329 -14.11 13.22 -9.13
C ALA A 329 -14.67 12.01 -8.35
N GLU A 330 -13.85 11.05 -7.95
CA GLU A 330 -14.29 9.90 -7.13
C GLU A 330 -14.61 10.33 -5.70
N ASN A 331 -13.82 11.22 -5.11
CA ASN A 331 -14.10 11.80 -3.78
C ASN A 331 -15.41 12.58 -3.80
N GLU A 332 -15.67 13.36 -4.85
CA GLU A 332 -16.93 14.08 -5.01
C GLU A 332 -18.13 13.11 -5.04
N LYS A 333 -18.03 12.01 -5.80
CA LYS A 333 -19.09 10.98 -5.83
C LYS A 333 -19.32 10.36 -4.45
N THR A 334 -18.25 10.08 -3.70
CA THR A 334 -18.34 9.51 -2.35
C THR A 334 -19.03 10.50 -1.39
N VAL A 335 -18.65 11.77 -1.44
CA VAL A 335 -19.25 12.85 -0.63
C VAL A 335 -20.73 13.01 -0.97
N GLN A 336 -21.07 13.03 -2.27
CA GLN A 336 -22.47 13.14 -2.74
C GLN A 336 -23.31 11.92 -2.35
N ALA A 337 -22.74 10.72 -2.39
CA ALA A 337 -23.42 9.50 -1.98
C ALA A 337 -23.77 9.53 -0.49
N LEU A 338 -22.83 9.90 0.37
CA LEU A 338 -23.07 10.06 1.81
C LEU A 338 -24.11 11.13 2.11
N HIS A 339 -24.03 12.27 1.41
CA HIS A 339 -25.04 13.32 1.56
C HIS A 339 -26.44 12.87 1.12
N LYS A 340 -26.52 12.14 0.01
CA LYS A 340 -27.80 11.59 -0.48
C LYS A 340 -28.38 10.56 0.47
N GLU A 341 -27.55 9.73 1.09
CA GLU A 341 -27.97 8.67 2.02
C GLU A 341 -28.44 9.22 3.37
N HIS A 342 -27.72 10.24 3.89
CA HIS A 342 -27.90 10.70 5.26
C HIS A 342 -28.49 12.11 5.39
N GLY A 343 -28.63 12.86 4.28
CA GLY A 343 -29.12 14.22 4.28
C GLY A 343 -28.14 15.27 4.84
N ASN A 344 -26.97 14.85 5.31
CA ASN A 344 -25.96 15.70 5.96
C ASN A 344 -24.56 15.35 5.49
N TYR A 345 -23.63 16.31 5.57
CA TYR A 345 -22.21 16.11 5.28
C TYR A 345 -21.38 15.61 6.48
N ARG A 346 -21.99 15.52 7.66
CA ARG A 346 -21.40 14.93 8.87
C ARG A 346 -22.43 14.13 9.64
N ALA A 347 -22.03 13.05 10.32
CA ALA A 347 -22.95 12.30 11.16
C ALA A 347 -23.41 13.18 12.31
N VAL A 348 -24.72 13.15 12.59
CA VAL A 348 -25.28 13.78 13.78
C VAL A 348 -24.96 12.87 14.96
N THR A 349 -24.08 13.35 15.85
CA THR A 349 -23.81 12.64 17.12
C THR A 349 -25.06 12.72 17.97
N VAL A 350 -25.75 11.60 18.18
CA VAL A 350 -26.89 11.48 19.12
C VAL A 350 -26.34 11.27 20.52
#